data_33f87247cbda32ef2b37d7a721ec4cc9
#
_entry.id   33f87247cbda32ef2b37d7a721ec4cc9
#
_cell.length_a   1.000
_cell.length_b   1.000
_cell.length_c   1.000
_cell.angle_alpha   90.00
_cell.angle_beta   90.00
_cell.angle_gamma   90.00
#
_symmetry.space_group_name_H-M   'P 1'
#
loop_
_entity.id
_entity.type
_entity.pdbx_description
1 polymer ?
#
loop_
_entity_poly.entity_id
_entity_poly.type
_entity_poly.pdbx_seq_one_letter_code
_entity_poly.pdbx_strand_id
1 'polypeptide(L)'
;MSATVNGSTDSYVIKITDTAEADAAAQQALLAKFGSLDAVRYLPMDISLYDSTGTTKISPIPDGVTVSITMPIPDDLAIYGGNAKPALTEDGKLKVLNPRFTVINGIPCMNFTIDHLSPYVVYVDTSNLAAPGSQDATPVTGDPIHPKWFLVIGLSAFAVVLFLKRDPEEKVRTA
;
A
#
# COMPACT_ATOMS: atom_id res chain seq x y z
N MET A 1 6.36 3.44 4.62
CA MET A 1 6.25 2.10 4.04
C MET A 1 7.46 1.29 4.44
N SER A 2 7.29 0.04 4.84
CA SER A 2 8.37 -0.91 5.10
C SER A 2 8.02 -2.28 4.54
N ALA A 3 9.04 -3.06 4.17
CA ALA A 3 8.86 -4.43 3.74
C ALA A 3 9.97 -5.29 4.33
N THR A 4 9.63 -6.52 4.69
CA THR A 4 10.54 -7.48 5.31
C THR A 4 10.44 -8.81 4.58
N VAL A 5 11.57 -9.36 4.17
CA VAL A 5 11.67 -10.71 3.60
C VAL A 5 11.84 -11.70 4.73
N ASN A 6 11.03 -12.75 4.73
CA ASN A 6 11.07 -13.82 5.71
C ASN A 6 11.42 -15.14 5.01
N GLY A 7 12.08 -16.06 5.72
CA GLY A 7 12.43 -17.37 5.18
C GLY A 7 13.74 -17.39 4.39
N SER A 8 14.50 -16.31 4.36
CA SER A 8 15.83 -16.24 3.76
C SER A 8 16.82 -15.51 4.65
N THR A 9 18.10 -15.85 4.54
CA THR A 9 19.22 -15.13 5.14
C THR A 9 19.80 -14.07 4.20
N ASP A 10 19.40 -14.08 2.94
CA ASP A 10 19.86 -13.15 1.94
C ASP A 10 19.21 -11.78 2.10
N SER A 11 19.91 -10.75 1.68
CA SER A 11 19.39 -9.39 1.63
C SER A 11 18.75 -9.12 0.29
N TYR A 12 17.60 -8.44 0.31
CA TYR A 12 16.83 -8.11 -0.89
C TYR A 12 16.42 -6.64 -0.90
N VAL A 13 16.22 -6.11 -2.10
CA VAL A 13 15.58 -4.81 -2.32
C VAL A 13 14.18 -5.02 -2.86
N ILE A 14 13.18 -4.44 -2.20
CA ILE A 14 11.78 -4.50 -2.63
C ILE A 14 11.42 -3.14 -3.22
N LYS A 15 10.89 -3.17 -4.45
CA LYS A 15 10.35 -1.99 -5.11
C LYS A 15 8.85 -2.15 -5.25
N ILE A 16 8.12 -1.12 -4.82
CA ILE A 16 6.66 -1.04 -4.98
C ILE A 16 6.39 0.20 -5.81
N THR A 17 5.80 0.00 -6.98
CA THR A 17 5.57 1.05 -7.96
C THR A 17 4.13 0.98 -8.48
N ASP A 18 3.65 2.10 -8.94
CA ASP A 18 2.44 2.18 -9.74
C ASP A 18 2.85 2.07 -11.22
N THR A 19 2.30 1.09 -11.94
CA THR A 19 2.57 0.87 -13.36
C THR A 19 1.25 0.76 -14.12
N ALA A 20 1.28 1.11 -15.41
CA ALA A 20 0.09 0.98 -16.27
C ALA A 20 -0.39 -0.47 -16.37
N GLU A 21 0.54 -1.43 -16.32
CA GLU A 21 0.24 -2.85 -16.35
C GLU A 21 -0.46 -3.31 -15.06
N ALA A 22 -0.02 -2.82 -13.90
CA ALA A 22 -0.65 -3.12 -12.61
C ALA A 22 -2.06 -2.51 -12.55
N ASP A 23 -2.23 -1.28 -13.06
CA ASP A 23 -3.55 -0.63 -13.13
C ASP A 23 -4.49 -1.39 -14.07
N ALA A 24 -4.06 -1.77 -15.26
CA ALA A 24 -4.87 -2.56 -16.20
C ALA A 24 -5.29 -3.91 -15.62
N ALA A 25 -4.37 -4.62 -14.95
CA ALA A 25 -4.66 -5.90 -14.29
C ALA A 25 -5.66 -5.71 -13.13
N ALA A 26 -5.49 -4.66 -12.33
CA ALA A 26 -6.41 -4.32 -11.24
C ALA A 26 -7.81 -4.01 -11.78
N GLN A 27 -7.93 -3.15 -12.79
CA GLN A 27 -9.21 -2.82 -13.42
C GLN A 27 -9.92 -4.05 -13.97
N GLN A 28 -9.21 -4.89 -14.70
CA GLN A 28 -9.76 -6.13 -15.25
C GLN A 28 -10.32 -7.04 -14.16
N ALA A 29 -9.55 -7.27 -13.11
CA ALA A 29 -9.94 -8.15 -12.02
C ALA A 29 -11.09 -7.58 -11.17
N LEU A 30 -11.09 -6.26 -10.93
CA LEU A 30 -12.17 -5.57 -10.23
C LEU A 30 -13.45 -5.55 -11.04
N LEU A 31 -13.39 -5.25 -12.35
CA LEU A 31 -14.55 -5.32 -13.25
C LEU A 31 -15.14 -6.74 -13.32
N ALA A 32 -14.28 -7.76 -13.41
CA ALA A 32 -14.75 -9.15 -13.41
C ALA A 32 -15.49 -9.53 -12.12
N LYS A 33 -15.08 -8.94 -10.98
CA LYS A 33 -15.69 -9.20 -9.67
C LYS A 33 -16.95 -8.38 -9.41
N PHE A 34 -16.95 -7.08 -9.74
CA PHE A 34 -18.00 -6.15 -9.33
C PHE A 34 -18.90 -5.70 -10.48
N GLY A 35 -18.54 -5.96 -11.73
CA GLY A 35 -19.30 -5.55 -12.92
C GLY A 35 -19.14 -4.06 -13.28
N SER A 36 -18.86 -3.19 -12.31
CA SER A 36 -18.58 -1.76 -12.47
C SER A 36 -17.53 -1.31 -11.45
N LEU A 37 -16.82 -0.22 -11.76
CA LEU A 37 -15.88 0.44 -10.85
C LEU A 37 -16.48 1.68 -10.15
N ASP A 38 -17.72 2.04 -10.40
CA ASP A 38 -18.33 3.27 -9.87
C ASP A 38 -18.31 3.32 -8.34
N ALA A 39 -18.55 2.17 -7.70
CA ALA A 39 -18.53 2.01 -6.25
C ALA A 39 -17.24 1.34 -5.74
N VAL A 40 -16.15 1.38 -6.51
CA VAL A 40 -14.86 0.81 -6.10
C VAL A 40 -13.81 1.91 -6.05
N ARG A 41 -13.10 1.98 -4.92
CA ARG A 41 -11.87 2.78 -4.79
C ARG A 41 -10.70 1.83 -4.73
N TYR A 42 -9.64 2.11 -5.46
CA TYR A 42 -8.51 1.20 -5.50
C TYR A 42 -7.17 1.89 -5.75
N LEU A 43 -6.10 1.22 -5.30
CA LEU A 43 -4.71 1.58 -5.54
C LEU A 43 -4.01 0.36 -6.17
N PRO A 44 -3.59 0.43 -7.44
CA PRO A 44 -2.81 -0.63 -8.07
C PRO A 44 -1.36 -0.59 -7.60
N MET A 45 -0.69 -1.74 -7.56
CA MET A 45 0.72 -1.85 -7.15
C MET A 45 1.42 -2.95 -7.93
N ASP A 46 2.60 -2.64 -8.47
CA ASP A 46 3.58 -3.64 -8.90
C ASP A 46 4.62 -3.83 -7.80
N ILE A 47 4.77 -5.07 -7.33
CA ILE A 47 5.72 -5.42 -6.29
C ILE A 47 6.79 -6.28 -6.91
N SER A 48 8.02 -5.78 -6.89
CA SER A 48 9.18 -6.42 -7.49
C SER A 48 10.27 -6.66 -6.45
N LEU A 49 10.89 -7.85 -6.49
CA LEU A 49 12.02 -8.25 -5.64
C LEU A 49 13.31 -8.20 -6.45
N TYR A 50 14.34 -7.67 -5.84
CA TYR A 50 15.69 -7.58 -6.43
C TYR A 50 16.73 -8.14 -5.47
N ASP A 51 17.89 -8.50 -6.00
CA ASP A 51 19.06 -8.86 -5.21
C ASP A 51 19.50 -7.71 -4.27
N SER A 52 20.48 -7.96 -3.41
CA SER A 52 20.98 -6.98 -2.44
C SER A 52 21.55 -5.71 -3.10
N THR A 53 21.93 -5.76 -4.37
CA THR A 53 22.42 -4.60 -5.13
C THR A 53 21.27 -3.77 -5.72
N GLY A 54 20.05 -4.31 -5.75
CA GLY A 54 18.88 -3.68 -6.37
C GLY A 54 18.90 -3.65 -7.89
N THR A 55 19.78 -4.43 -8.53
CA THR A 55 19.97 -4.45 -9.99
C THR A 55 19.35 -5.65 -10.67
N THR A 56 19.43 -6.84 -10.07
CA THR A 56 18.92 -8.07 -10.66
C THR A 56 17.54 -8.39 -10.10
N LYS A 57 16.52 -8.38 -10.96
CA LYS A 57 15.15 -8.76 -10.56
C LYS A 57 15.10 -10.27 -10.29
N ILE A 58 14.53 -10.63 -9.15
CA ILE A 58 14.31 -12.02 -8.74
C ILE A 58 12.84 -12.34 -9.01
N SER A 59 12.58 -13.36 -9.82
CA SER A 59 11.24 -13.83 -10.14
C SER A 59 11.34 -15.28 -10.61
N PRO A 60 10.56 -16.20 -10.03
CA PRO A 60 9.60 -16.02 -8.91
C PRO A 60 10.27 -15.73 -7.56
N ILE A 61 9.47 -15.49 -6.52
CA ILE A 61 9.96 -15.52 -5.13
C ILE A 61 10.48 -16.93 -4.85
N PRO A 62 11.66 -17.10 -4.26
CA PRO A 62 12.22 -18.42 -3.93
C PRO A 62 11.29 -19.19 -2.98
N ASP A 63 11.28 -20.51 -3.11
CA ASP A 63 10.47 -21.39 -2.27
C ASP A 63 10.72 -21.17 -0.78
N GLY A 64 9.65 -21.07 -0.01
CA GLY A 64 9.71 -20.83 1.44
C GLY A 64 10.00 -19.39 1.84
N VAL A 65 10.21 -18.50 0.85
CA VAL A 65 10.38 -17.06 1.10
C VAL A 65 9.04 -16.35 0.99
N THR A 66 8.80 -15.40 1.88
CA THR A 66 7.63 -14.53 1.85
C THR A 66 8.05 -13.07 2.09
N VAL A 67 7.23 -12.14 1.64
CA VAL A 67 7.45 -10.71 1.85
C VAL A 67 6.30 -10.13 2.66
N SER A 68 6.58 -9.62 3.85
CA SER A 68 5.63 -8.88 4.68
C SER A 68 5.75 -7.39 4.38
N ILE A 69 4.65 -6.78 3.95
CA ILE A 69 4.57 -5.38 3.55
C ILE A 69 3.73 -4.63 4.56
N THR A 70 4.28 -3.52 5.08
CA THR A 70 3.53 -2.57 5.90
C THR A 70 3.49 -1.24 5.16
N MET A 71 2.30 -0.79 4.81
CA MET A 71 2.10 0.45 4.06
C MET A 71 1.04 1.33 4.69
N PRO A 72 1.18 2.67 4.59
CA PRO A 72 0.08 3.57 4.92
C PRO A 72 -1.09 3.32 3.99
N ILE A 73 -2.28 3.40 4.53
CA ILE A 73 -3.51 3.33 3.73
C ILE A 73 -3.71 4.74 3.16
N PRO A 74 -3.85 4.91 1.82
CA PRO A 74 -4.15 6.20 1.23
C PRO A 74 -5.41 6.82 1.83
N ASP A 75 -5.44 8.15 1.94
CA ASP A 75 -6.52 8.86 2.63
C ASP A 75 -7.91 8.56 2.05
N ASP A 76 -8.00 8.44 0.73
CA ASP A 76 -9.23 8.09 0.01
C ASP A 76 -9.74 6.66 0.27
N LEU A 77 -8.88 5.78 0.76
CA LEU A 77 -9.23 4.44 1.23
C LEU A 77 -9.34 4.39 2.75
N ALA A 78 -8.57 5.19 3.48
CA ALA A 78 -8.52 5.20 4.94
C ALA A 78 -9.85 5.68 5.56
N ILE A 79 -10.57 6.57 4.87
CA ILE A 79 -11.90 7.04 5.30
C ILE A 79 -12.94 5.92 5.42
N TYR A 80 -12.70 4.77 4.80
CA TYR A 80 -13.56 3.58 4.91
C TYR A 80 -13.09 2.58 5.98
N GLY A 81 -12.10 2.99 6.81
CA GLY A 81 -11.59 2.20 7.93
C GLY A 81 -11.01 0.84 7.50
N GLY A 82 -11.32 -0.22 8.25
CA GLY A 82 -10.81 -1.57 8.02
C GLY A 82 -11.43 -2.29 6.80
N ASN A 83 -12.14 -1.60 5.90
CA ASN A 83 -12.74 -2.19 4.70
C ASN A 83 -11.77 -2.30 3.52
N ALA A 84 -10.58 -1.68 3.61
CA ALA A 84 -9.56 -1.81 2.58
C ALA A 84 -9.01 -3.25 2.53
N LYS A 85 -8.98 -3.83 1.33
CA LYS A 85 -8.58 -5.22 1.10
C LYS A 85 -7.43 -5.26 0.10
N PRO A 86 -6.25 -5.76 0.49
CA PRO A 86 -5.20 -6.09 -0.47
C PRO A 86 -5.56 -7.38 -1.20
N ALA A 87 -5.29 -7.44 -2.48
CA ALA A 87 -5.50 -8.62 -3.30
C ALA A 87 -4.42 -8.74 -4.38
N LEU A 88 -4.04 -9.98 -4.67
CA LEU A 88 -3.28 -10.34 -5.85
C LEU A 88 -4.23 -10.34 -7.04
N THR A 89 -3.78 -9.77 -8.16
CA THR A 89 -4.51 -9.82 -9.44
C THR A 89 -3.84 -10.84 -10.36
N GLU A 90 -4.48 -11.95 -10.56
CA GLU A 90 -3.97 -13.05 -11.37
C GLU A 90 -5.07 -13.59 -12.28
N ASP A 91 -4.79 -13.73 -13.57
CA ASP A 91 -5.74 -14.23 -14.59
C ASP A 91 -7.10 -13.50 -14.57
N GLY A 92 -7.08 -12.18 -14.36
CA GLY A 92 -8.29 -11.36 -14.28
C GLY A 92 -9.14 -11.63 -13.03
N LYS A 93 -8.57 -12.24 -11.98
CA LYS A 93 -9.25 -12.55 -10.72
C LYS A 93 -8.55 -11.89 -9.55
N LEU A 94 -9.30 -11.69 -8.47
CA LEU A 94 -8.79 -11.19 -7.20
C LEU A 94 -8.63 -12.35 -6.19
N LYS A 95 -7.40 -12.60 -5.77
CA LYS A 95 -7.11 -13.43 -4.59
C LYS A 95 -6.90 -12.49 -3.40
N VAL A 96 -7.94 -12.33 -2.60
CA VAL A 96 -7.92 -11.41 -1.45
C VAL A 96 -6.99 -11.93 -0.38
N LEU A 97 -6.16 -11.04 0.15
CA LEU A 97 -5.27 -11.29 1.28
C LEU A 97 -5.93 -10.81 2.58
N ASN A 98 -5.46 -11.34 3.71
CA ASN A 98 -5.93 -10.96 5.03
C ASN A 98 -4.98 -9.92 5.65
N PRO A 99 -5.31 -8.62 5.61
CA PRO A 99 -4.47 -7.60 6.20
C PRO A 99 -4.64 -7.53 7.71
N ARG A 100 -3.59 -7.04 8.39
CA ARG A 100 -3.67 -6.54 9.76
C ARG A 100 -3.61 -5.02 9.70
N PHE A 101 -4.51 -4.36 10.41
CA PHE A 101 -4.54 -2.91 10.50
C PHE A 101 -3.83 -2.46 11.77
N THR A 102 -3.08 -1.38 11.66
CA THR A 102 -2.35 -0.76 12.77
C THR A 102 -2.24 0.74 12.56
N VAL A 103 -1.86 1.48 13.58
CA VAL A 103 -1.56 2.90 13.48
C VAL A 103 -0.08 3.09 13.85
N ILE A 104 0.68 3.71 12.94
CA ILE A 104 2.10 3.99 13.13
C ILE A 104 2.28 5.50 13.07
N ASN A 105 2.74 6.12 14.16
CA ASN A 105 2.89 7.58 14.27
C ASN A 105 1.63 8.37 13.89
N GLY A 106 0.45 7.86 14.25
CA GLY A 106 -0.83 8.48 13.91
C GLY A 106 -1.35 8.19 12.50
N ILE A 107 -0.61 7.46 11.68
CA ILE A 107 -0.97 7.12 10.30
C ILE A 107 -1.58 5.71 10.27
N PRO A 108 -2.81 5.54 9.72
CA PRO A 108 -3.40 4.24 9.49
C PRO A 108 -2.54 3.44 8.50
N CYS A 109 -2.16 2.23 8.89
CA CYS A 109 -1.36 1.33 8.07
C CYS A 109 -2.03 -0.03 7.95
N MET A 110 -1.75 -0.72 6.86
CA MET A 110 -2.06 -2.13 6.71
C MET A 110 -0.78 -2.95 6.57
N ASN A 111 -0.79 -4.15 7.13
CA ASN A 111 0.25 -5.15 6.95
C ASN A 111 -0.35 -6.40 6.30
N PHE A 112 0.29 -6.91 5.27
CA PHE A 112 -0.07 -8.17 4.61
C PHE A 112 1.18 -8.87 4.09
N THR A 113 1.07 -10.18 3.87
CA THR A 113 2.19 -11.02 3.43
C THR A 113 1.88 -11.56 2.04
N ILE A 114 2.90 -11.58 1.19
CA ILE A 114 2.86 -12.11 -0.17
C ILE A 114 3.90 -13.21 -0.34
N ASP A 115 3.59 -14.15 -1.21
CA ASP A 115 4.43 -15.29 -1.64
C ASP A 115 4.63 -15.31 -3.16
N HIS A 116 4.06 -14.34 -3.87
CA HIS A 116 4.17 -14.17 -5.33
C HIS A 116 4.55 -12.73 -5.67
N LEU A 117 5.19 -12.56 -6.82
CA LEU A 117 5.45 -11.26 -7.44
C LEU A 117 4.48 -11.12 -8.61
N SER A 118 3.42 -10.39 -8.41
CA SER A 118 2.41 -10.12 -9.44
C SER A 118 1.80 -8.76 -9.18
N PRO A 119 1.05 -8.17 -10.12
CA PRO A 119 0.30 -6.98 -9.82
C PRO A 119 -0.66 -7.21 -8.64
N TYR A 120 -0.65 -6.27 -7.72
CA TYR A 120 -1.54 -6.23 -6.56
C TYR A 120 -2.46 -5.03 -6.65
N VAL A 121 -3.54 -5.10 -5.90
CA VAL A 121 -4.45 -3.97 -5.71
C VAL A 121 -4.88 -3.89 -4.26
N VAL A 122 -4.91 -2.69 -3.69
CA VAL A 122 -5.68 -2.42 -2.48
C VAL A 122 -6.99 -1.78 -2.91
N TYR A 123 -8.12 -2.33 -2.49
CA TYR A 123 -9.43 -1.81 -2.90
C TYR A 123 -10.42 -1.76 -1.74
N VAL A 124 -11.43 -0.90 -1.91
CA VAL A 124 -12.63 -0.81 -1.08
C VAL A 124 -13.84 -0.86 -1.99
N ASP A 125 -14.75 -1.78 -1.72
CA ASP A 125 -16.11 -1.75 -2.29
C ASP A 125 -16.99 -0.85 -1.40
N THR A 126 -17.40 0.28 -1.96
CA THR A 126 -18.19 1.29 -1.25
C THR A 126 -19.71 1.13 -1.44
N SER A 127 -20.16 0.14 -2.21
CA SER A 127 -21.57 -0.04 -2.57
C SER A 127 -22.50 -0.19 -1.35
N ASN A 128 -21.99 -0.76 -0.26
CA ASN A 128 -22.74 -1.01 0.97
C ASN A 128 -22.17 -0.25 2.18
N LEU A 129 -21.30 0.74 1.95
CA LEU A 129 -20.73 1.55 3.01
C LEU A 129 -21.45 2.89 3.10
N ALA A 130 -21.66 3.37 4.32
CA ALA A 130 -22.14 4.73 4.53
C ALA A 130 -21.16 5.73 3.90
N ALA A 131 -21.69 6.78 3.25
CA ALA A 131 -20.83 7.83 2.70
C ALA A 131 -19.96 8.44 3.82
N PRO A 132 -18.68 8.74 3.55
CA PRO A 132 -17.83 9.41 4.53
C PRO A 132 -18.49 10.71 5.00
N GLY A 133 -18.73 10.83 6.31
CA GLY A 133 -19.43 11.99 6.89
C GLY A 133 -20.93 11.84 7.12
N SER A 134 -21.56 10.74 6.69
CA SER A 134 -22.97 10.43 6.98
C SER A 134 -23.17 9.67 8.31
N GLN A 135 -22.33 9.90 9.29
CA GLN A 135 -22.69 9.50 10.64
C GLN A 135 -23.80 10.44 11.12
N ASP A 136 -25.03 9.93 11.08
CA ASP A 136 -26.10 10.47 11.91
C ASP A 136 -25.55 10.54 13.34
N ALA A 137 -25.20 11.75 13.76
CA ALA A 137 -24.85 12.02 15.12
C ALA A 137 -26.10 11.85 15.98
N THR A 138 -26.41 10.62 16.35
CA THR A 138 -27.18 10.44 17.58
C THR A 138 -26.31 10.99 18.70
N PRO A 139 -26.76 12.05 19.40
CA PRO A 139 -25.97 12.62 20.47
C PRO A 139 -25.85 11.60 21.60
N VAL A 140 -24.71 10.94 21.67
CA VAL A 140 -24.31 10.30 22.92
C VAL A 140 -23.96 11.43 23.87
N THR A 141 -24.90 11.73 24.76
CA THR A 141 -24.69 12.62 25.90
C THR A 141 -23.55 12.09 26.76
N GLY A 142 -22.43 12.78 26.77
CA GLY A 142 -21.35 12.56 27.73
C GLY A 142 -19.95 12.76 27.12
N ASP A 143 -19.44 13.96 27.37
CA ASP A 143 -18.07 14.44 27.30
C ASP A 143 -17.61 15.21 26.03
N PRO A 144 -17.26 16.48 26.19
CA PRO A 144 -16.77 17.31 25.09
C PRO A 144 -15.27 17.09 24.89
N ILE A 145 -14.90 16.08 24.10
CA ILE A 145 -13.56 16.05 23.55
C ILE A 145 -13.64 16.74 22.18
N HIS A 146 -13.13 17.97 22.14
CA HIS A 146 -13.03 18.76 20.92
C HIS A 146 -12.06 18.12 19.93
N PRO A 147 -12.49 17.60 18.78
CA PRO A 147 -11.57 17.27 17.69
C PRO A 147 -11.37 18.52 16.81
N LYS A 148 -10.58 19.48 17.26
CA LYS A 148 -10.14 20.62 16.43
C LYS A 148 -8.87 20.31 15.63
N TRP A 149 -8.67 19.09 15.19
CA TRP A 149 -7.43 18.68 14.52
C TRP A 149 -7.60 18.07 13.13
N PHE A 150 -8.78 18.18 12.51
CA PHE A 150 -9.00 17.65 11.16
C PHE A 150 -9.08 18.73 10.08
N LEU A 151 -8.25 19.75 10.18
CA LEU A 151 -8.12 20.70 9.07
C LEU A 151 -6.67 21.13 9.03
N VAL A 152 -5.93 20.52 8.21
CA VAL A 152 -4.67 20.87 7.51
C VAL A 152 -3.83 19.61 7.37
N ILE A 153 -3.97 18.90 6.27
CA ILE A 153 -2.88 18.37 5.44
C ILE A 153 -3.53 18.04 4.09
N GLY A 154 -3.73 19.08 3.32
CA GLY A 154 -3.86 18.96 1.88
C GLY A 154 -2.47 18.95 1.26
N LEU A 155 -2.30 18.17 0.25
CA LEU A 155 -1.17 18.17 -0.69
C LEU A 155 0.23 18.06 -0.10
N SER A 156 0.73 16.85 -0.07
CA SER A 156 2.12 16.61 -0.48
C SER A 156 2.23 15.22 -1.09
N ALA A 157 2.09 15.23 -2.39
CA ALA A 157 2.47 14.25 -3.34
C ALA A 157 3.77 13.52 -2.99
N PHE A 158 3.75 12.22 -3.17
CA PHE A 158 4.77 11.42 -3.84
C PHE A 158 6.16 12.07 -3.97
N ALA A 159 6.97 11.95 -2.93
CA ALA A 159 8.41 12.15 -3.02
C ALA A 159 9.13 11.40 -1.89
N VAL A 160 9.02 10.08 -1.85
CA VAL A 160 9.88 9.24 -1.01
C VAL A 160 10.60 8.21 -1.89
N VAL A 161 11.29 8.72 -2.90
CA VAL A 161 12.32 7.97 -3.63
C VAL A 161 13.47 8.91 -3.94
N LEU A 162 14.09 9.59 -3.00
CA LEU A 162 15.34 10.32 -3.26
C LEU A 162 16.01 10.84 -1.97
N PHE A 163 16.35 9.95 -1.04
CA PHE A 163 17.32 10.31 -0.01
C PHE A 163 18.21 9.15 0.39
N LEU A 164 18.93 8.60 -0.58
CA LEU A 164 20.14 7.83 -0.31
C LEU A 164 21.07 7.94 -1.52
N LYS A 165 21.55 9.13 -1.80
CA LYS A 165 22.85 9.33 -2.44
C LYS A 165 23.31 10.76 -2.26
N ARG A 166 23.98 11.00 -1.20
CA ARG A 166 24.86 12.17 -1.09
C ARG A 166 26.23 11.66 -0.76
N ASP A 167 27.01 11.47 -1.81
CA ASP A 167 28.45 11.24 -1.72
C ASP A 167 29.10 12.49 -1.14
N PRO A 168 29.98 12.38 -0.13
CA PRO A 168 30.84 13.50 0.25
C PRO A 168 31.99 13.55 -0.74
N GLU A 169 32.02 14.57 -1.55
CA GLU A 169 33.18 14.92 -2.36
C GLU A 169 34.41 15.13 -1.49
N GLU A 170 35.35 14.29 -1.74
CA GLU A 170 36.72 14.30 -1.23
C GLU A 170 37.45 15.56 -1.67
N LYS A 171 37.75 16.42 -0.73
CA LYS A 171 38.71 17.50 -0.93
C LYS A 171 40.13 16.93 -0.88
N VAL A 172 40.64 16.56 -2.01
CA VAL A 172 42.09 16.46 -2.19
C VAL A 172 42.68 17.87 -2.20
N ARG A 173 43.43 18.20 -1.19
CA ARG A 173 44.29 19.38 -1.16
C ARG A 173 45.72 18.92 -1.17
N THR A 174 46.35 19.17 -2.33
CA THR A 174 47.80 19.18 -2.57
C THR A 174 48.53 20.14 -1.64
N ALA A 175 49.59 19.67 -1.10
CA ALA A 175 50.81 20.41 -0.76
C ALA A 175 52.01 19.54 -1.04
#